data_12cbc93834558b6b822e7477cc48604e
#
_entry.id   12cbc93834558b6b822e7477cc48604e
#
_cell.length_a   1.000
_cell.length_b   1.000
_cell.length_c   1.000
_cell.angle_alpha   90.00
_cell.angle_beta   90.00
_cell.angle_gamma   90.00
#
_symmetry.space_group_name_H-M   'P 1'
#
loop_
_entity.id
_entity.type
_entity.pdbx_description
1 polymer ?
#
loop_
_entity_poly.entity_id
_entity_poly.type
_entity_poly.pdbx_seq_one_letter_code
_entity_poly.pdbx_strand_id
1 'polypeptide(L)'
;PVAQAKAFAEAGAEHLHVVDLDGAFAGESRNRAAVEAIVADFPGYVQLGGGIRTPDAVAGWFDLGVARVVIGTAALKDPQFVKDMAREWENGIVVAVDARDGMVATEGWAEVSDVPVHDLARRFEDAGVASL
;
A
#
# COMPACT_ATOMS: atom_id res chain seq x y z
N PRO A 1 4.25 -13.41 -12.28
CA PRO A 1 3.47 -12.17 -12.06
C PRO A 1 3.45 -11.28 -13.30
N VAL A 2 4.61 -11.07 -13.99
CA VAL A 2 4.74 -10.18 -15.16
C VAL A 2 3.80 -10.56 -16.30
N ALA A 3 3.71 -11.85 -16.67
CA ALA A 3 2.80 -12.31 -17.71
C ALA A 3 1.33 -11.96 -17.42
N GLN A 4 0.93 -12.00 -16.14
CA GLN A 4 -0.43 -11.60 -15.74
C GLN A 4 -0.62 -10.08 -15.84
N ALA A 5 0.39 -9.29 -15.45
CA ALA A 5 0.34 -7.84 -15.62
C ALA A 5 0.20 -7.43 -17.09
N LYS A 6 0.93 -8.11 -17.99
CA LYS A 6 0.79 -7.92 -19.45
C LYS A 6 -0.62 -8.26 -19.95
N ALA A 7 -1.18 -9.38 -19.51
CA ALA A 7 -2.53 -9.77 -19.89
C ALA A 7 -3.58 -8.74 -19.44
N PHE A 8 -3.42 -8.14 -18.26
CA PHE A 8 -4.29 -7.05 -17.82
C PHE A 8 -4.12 -5.78 -18.66
N ALA A 9 -2.88 -5.42 -19.02
CA ALA A 9 -2.63 -4.28 -19.91
C ALA A 9 -3.25 -4.49 -21.29
N GLU A 10 -3.10 -5.68 -21.87
CA GLU A 10 -3.70 -6.05 -23.16
C GLU A 10 -5.24 -6.03 -23.11
N ALA A 11 -5.81 -6.31 -21.93
CA ALA A 11 -7.26 -6.18 -21.68
C ALA A 11 -7.72 -4.73 -21.45
N GLY A 12 -6.80 -3.74 -21.48
CA GLY A 12 -7.12 -2.33 -21.33
C GLY A 12 -7.03 -1.79 -19.89
N ALA A 13 -6.42 -2.52 -18.95
CA ALA A 13 -6.20 -2.00 -17.62
C ALA A 13 -5.13 -0.90 -17.62
N GLU A 14 -5.49 0.27 -17.10
CA GLU A 14 -4.59 1.41 -16.92
C GLU A 14 -3.99 1.49 -15.52
N HIS A 15 -4.60 0.80 -14.54
CA HIS A 15 -4.18 0.78 -13.15
C HIS A 15 -4.03 -0.67 -12.68
N LEU A 16 -2.92 -0.96 -12.02
CA LEU A 16 -2.63 -2.29 -11.48
C LEU A 16 -2.39 -2.20 -9.96
N HIS A 17 -3.17 -2.96 -9.20
CA HIS A 17 -2.92 -3.15 -7.77
C HIS A 17 -2.11 -4.42 -7.55
N VAL A 18 -0.94 -4.26 -6.94
CA VAL A 18 -0.01 -5.36 -6.60
C VAL A 18 0.10 -5.47 -5.09
N VAL A 19 0.07 -6.69 -4.56
CA VAL A 19 0.27 -6.96 -3.13
C VAL A 19 1.42 -7.93 -2.95
N ASP A 20 2.44 -7.52 -2.20
CA ASP A 20 3.49 -8.39 -1.70
C ASP A 20 2.97 -9.10 -0.43
N LEU A 21 2.31 -10.26 -0.62
CA LEU A 21 1.72 -11.01 0.49
C LEU A 21 2.78 -11.49 1.49
N ASP A 22 3.93 -11.96 1.02
CA ASP A 22 5.02 -12.37 1.89
C ASP A 22 5.55 -11.18 2.69
N GLY A 23 5.64 -10.01 2.05
CA GLY A 23 5.99 -8.74 2.68
C GLY A 23 4.98 -8.29 3.72
N ALA A 24 3.69 -8.50 3.46
CA ALA A 24 2.63 -8.14 4.41
C ALA A 24 2.78 -8.89 5.75
N PHE A 25 3.12 -10.18 5.70
CA PHE A 25 3.39 -10.99 6.89
C PHE A 25 4.75 -10.69 7.52
N ALA A 26 5.81 -10.56 6.70
CA ALA A 26 7.18 -10.30 7.18
C ALA A 26 7.37 -8.87 7.72
N GLY A 27 6.55 -7.92 7.29
CA GLY A 27 6.71 -6.50 7.62
C GLY A 27 7.81 -5.78 6.85
N GLU A 28 8.35 -6.43 5.83
CA GLU A 28 9.35 -5.90 4.90
C GLU A 28 9.14 -6.52 3.52
N SER A 29 9.56 -5.85 2.45
CA SER A 29 9.42 -6.37 1.10
C SER A 29 10.16 -7.69 0.90
N ARG A 30 9.49 -8.68 0.30
CA ARG A 30 10.04 -10.00 0.00
C ARG A 30 10.13 -10.28 -1.51
N ASN A 31 9.28 -9.64 -2.30
CA ASN A 31 9.14 -9.90 -3.73
C ASN A 31 9.59 -8.71 -4.61
N ARG A 32 10.62 -7.95 -4.16
CA ARG A 32 11.08 -6.74 -4.82
C ARG A 32 11.36 -6.94 -6.31
N ALA A 33 12.12 -7.97 -6.68
CA ALA A 33 12.47 -8.23 -8.08
C ALA A 33 11.24 -8.50 -8.98
N ALA A 34 10.19 -9.15 -8.43
CA ALA A 34 8.95 -9.36 -9.16
C ALA A 34 8.18 -8.07 -9.37
N VAL A 35 8.15 -7.17 -8.37
CA VAL A 35 7.51 -5.85 -8.48
C VAL A 35 8.27 -4.96 -9.46
N GLU A 36 9.61 -4.93 -9.41
CA GLU A 36 10.45 -4.21 -10.37
C GLU A 36 10.13 -4.62 -11.82
N ALA A 37 10.06 -5.93 -12.06
CA ALA A 37 9.74 -6.44 -13.39
C ALA A 37 8.30 -6.09 -13.83
N ILE A 38 7.34 -6.04 -12.90
CA ILE A 38 5.97 -5.59 -13.22
C ILE A 38 5.96 -4.11 -13.57
N VAL A 39 6.61 -3.25 -12.78
CA VAL A 39 6.66 -1.80 -13.00
C VAL A 39 7.33 -1.48 -14.34
N ALA A 40 8.41 -2.21 -14.70
CA ALA A 40 9.11 -2.02 -15.96
C ALA A 40 8.27 -2.40 -17.20
N ASP A 41 7.38 -3.38 -17.09
CA ASP A 41 6.62 -3.94 -18.20
C ASP A 41 5.17 -3.45 -18.29
N PHE A 42 4.58 -2.94 -17.20
CA PHE A 42 3.20 -2.44 -17.19
C PHE A 42 3.16 -0.97 -17.62
N PRO A 43 2.43 -0.63 -18.70
CA PRO A 43 2.45 0.73 -19.27
C PRO A 43 1.65 1.77 -18.47
N GLY A 44 0.87 1.34 -17.49
CA GLY A 44 -0.01 2.17 -16.68
C GLY A 44 0.53 2.45 -15.27
N TYR A 45 -0.36 2.77 -14.37
CA TYR A 45 -0.03 3.10 -12.96
C TYR A 45 -0.02 1.85 -12.09
N VAL A 46 1.07 1.61 -11.38
CA VAL A 46 1.18 0.52 -10.41
C VAL A 46 1.01 1.07 -9.00
N GLN A 47 0.05 0.50 -8.27
CA GLN A 47 -0.15 0.70 -6.85
C GLN A 47 0.34 -0.55 -6.10
N LEU A 48 1.17 -0.38 -5.07
CA LEU A 48 1.78 -1.48 -4.34
C LEU A 48 1.43 -1.44 -2.86
N GLY A 49 1.00 -2.59 -2.34
CA GLY A 49 0.83 -2.84 -0.90
C GLY A 49 1.63 -4.05 -0.43
N GLY A 50 1.80 -4.17 0.88
CA GLY A 50 2.47 -5.30 1.54
C GLY A 50 3.80 -4.93 2.19
N GLY A 51 3.85 -5.00 3.52
CA GLY A 51 5.08 -4.87 4.32
C GLY A 51 5.73 -3.48 4.39
N ILE A 52 5.03 -2.42 3.97
CA ILE A 52 5.59 -1.06 3.89
C ILE A 52 5.38 -0.37 5.24
N ARG A 53 6.49 -0.16 5.99
CA ARG A 53 6.44 0.32 7.37
C ARG A 53 7.49 1.41 7.70
N THR A 54 8.33 1.80 6.73
CA THR A 54 9.41 2.79 6.94
C THR A 54 9.48 3.81 5.80
N PRO A 55 9.97 5.04 6.07
CA PRO A 55 10.20 6.05 5.03
C PRO A 55 11.09 5.55 3.89
N ASP A 56 12.18 4.84 4.21
CA ASP A 56 13.10 4.30 3.21
C ASP A 56 12.42 3.29 2.27
N ALA A 57 11.50 2.47 2.81
CA ALA A 57 10.72 1.54 1.99
C ALA A 57 9.77 2.29 1.06
N VAL A 58 9.11 3.37 1.54
CA VAL A 58 8.25 4.23 0.71
C VAL A 58 9.05 4.87 -0.40
N ALA A 59 10.16 5.56 -0.08
CA ALA A 59 11.04 6.21 -1.06
C ALA A 59 11.56 5.20 -2.10
N GLY A 60 12.05 4.05 -1.64
CA GLY A 60 12.58 3.02 -2.54
C GLY A 60 11.57 2.44 -3.52
N TRP A 61 10.25 2.50 -3.24
CA TRP A 61 9.21 2.09 -4.19
C TRP A 61 8.87 3.20 -5.18
N PHE A 62 8.84 4.47 -4.75
CA PHE A 62 8.67 5.59 -5.66
C PHE A 62 9.85 5.75 -6.62
N ASP A 63 11.09 5.54 -6.16
CA ASP A 63 12.29 5.54 -7.00
C ASP A 63 12.24 4.46 -8.11
N LEU A 64 11.55 3.35 -7.86
CA LEU A 64 11.30 2.30 -8.84
C LEU A 64 10.19 2.62 -9.85
N GLY A 65 9.41 3.68 -9.63
CA GLY A 65 8.32 4.07 -10.50
C GLY A 65 6.94 3.56 -10.07
N VAL A 66 6.79 3.04 -8.83
CA VAL A 66 5.46 2.78 -8.24
C VAL A 66 4.72 4.11 -8.11
N ALA A 67 3.49 4.18 -8.58
CA ALA A 67 2.70 5.41 -8.57
C ALA A 67 2.02 5.68 -7.21
N ARG A 68 1.66 4.64 -6.48
CA ARG A 68 1.05 4.73 -5.15
C ARG A 68 1.50 3.59 -4.25
N VAL A 69 1.68 3.92 -2.98
CA VAL A 69 2.05 2.97 -1.93
C VAL A 69 0.88 2.83 -0.96
N VAL A 70 0.51 1.58 -0.65
CA VAL A 70 -0.59 1.26 0.26
C VAL A 70 -0.03 0.85 1.62
N ILE A 71 -0.41 1.59 2.65
CA ILE A 71 0.03 1.38 4.03
C ILE A 71 -1.15 0.91 4.87
N GLY A 72 -1.09 -0.30 5.41
CA GLY A 72 -2.13 -0.89 6.26
C GLY A 72 -1.75 -0.84 7.74
N THR A 73 -1.15 -1.89 8.28
CA THR A 73 -0.82 -2.06 9.71
C THR A 73 -0.10 -0.85 10.33
N ALA A 74 0.81 -0.21 9.59
CA ALA A 74 1.53 0.97 10.07
C ALA A 74 0.59 2.18 10.28
N ALA A 75 -0.50 2.29 9.54
CA ALA A 75 -1.48 3.36 9.72
C ALA A 75 -2.18 3.31 11.09
N LEU A 76 -2.35 2.12 11.65
CA LEU A 76 -2.85 1.97 13.00
C LEU A 76 -1.76 2.21 14.07
N LYS A 77 -0.56 1.62 13.85
CA LYS A 77 0.53 1.62 14.84
C LYS A 77 1.28 2.95 14.92
N ASP A 78 1.49 3.61 13.77
CA ASP A 78 2.18 4.91 13.64
C ASP A 78 1.46 5.81 12.63
N PRO A 79 0.34 6.44 13.00
CA PRO A 79 -0.37 7.36 12.13
C PRO A 79 0.47 8.57 11.69
N GLN A 80 1.44 8.99 12.52
CA GLN A 80 2.28 10.14 12.20
C GLN A 80 3.20 9.85 11.01
N PHE A 81 3.82 8.68 10.97
CA PHE A 81 4.58 8.22 9.82
C PHE A 81 3.79 8.35 8.51
N VAL A 82 2.53 7.87 8.50
CA VAL A 82 1.69 7.93 7.30
C VAL A 82 1.39 9.38 6.89
N LYS A 83 1.10 10.26 7.85
CA LYS A 83 0.85 11.69 7.59
C LYS A 83 2.09 12.39 7.04
N ASP A 84 3.27 12.05 7.53
CA ASP A 84 4.52 12.63 7.05
C ASP A 84 4.81 12.17 5.62
N MET A 85 4.61 10.88 5.32
CA MET A 85 4.74 10.35 3.95
C MET A 85 3.70 10.95 3.00
N ALA A 86 2.46 11.18 3.44
CA ALA A 86 1.44 11.81 2.60
C ALA A 86 1.75 13.27 2.25
N ARG A 87 2.46 14.00 3.13
CA ARG A 87 2.94 15.36 2.84
C ARG A 87 4.14 15.37 1.89
N GLU A 88 5.03 14.39 2.02
CA GLU A 88 6.23 14.26 1.17
C GLU A 88 5.87 13.78 -0.24
N TRP A 89 4.92 12.85 -0.34
CA TRP A 89 4.52 12.20 -1.59
C TRP A 89 3.05 12.51 -1.91
N GLU A 90 2.80 13.69 -2.46
CA GLU A 90 1.45 14.16 -2.80
C GLU A 90 0.73 13.16 -3.72
N ASN A 91 -0.49 12.77 -3.35
CA ASN A 91 -1.29 11.74 -4.04
C ASN A 91 -0.62 10.34 -4.14
N GLY A 92 0.48 10.12 -3.42
CA GLY A 92 1.24 8.87 -3.46
C GLY A 92 0.82 7.84 -2.40
N ILE A 93 0.25 8.26 -1.29
CA ILE A 93 -0.04 7.39 -0.15
C ILE A 93 -1.52 7.02 -0.11
N VAL A 94 -1.78 5.72 -0.04
CA VAL A 94 -3.11 5.13 0.19
C VAL A 94 -3.09 4.44 1.55
N VAL A 95 -4.15 4.62 2.34
CA VAL A 95 -4.30 3.92 3.62
C VAL A 95 -5.25 2.75 3.44
N ALA A 96 -4.79 1.52 3.70
CA ALA A 96 -5.64 0.36 3.78
C ALA A 96 -6.25 0.24 5.17
N VAL A 97 -7.57 0.14 5.22
CA VAL A 97 -8.35 -0.03 6.44
C VAL A 97 -9.13 -1.34 6.33
N ASP A 98 -8.45 -2.44 6.61
CA ASP A 98 -9.08 -3.75 6.66
C ASP A 98 -9.92 -3.90 7.93
N ALA A 99 -11.08 -4.55 7.82
CA ALA A 99 -12.03 -4.65 8.92
C ALA A 99 -12.54 -6.07 9.12
N ARG A 100 -12.75 -6.40 10.40
CA ARG A 100 -13.54 -7.56 10.81
C ARG A 100 -14.52 -7.12 11.90
N ASP A 101 -15.81 -7.37 11.68
CA ASP A 101 -16.88 -6.98 12.61
C ASP A 101 -16.87 -5.48 13.00
N GLY A 102 -16.46 -4.61 12.05
CA GLY A 102 -16.36 -3.16 12.26
C GLY A 102 -15.10 -2.67 12.97
N MET A 103 -14.21 -3.57 13.37
CA MET A 103 -12.92 -3.27 13.98
C MET A 103 -11.78 -3.42 12.98
N VAL A 104 -10.71 -2.64 13.15
CA VAL A 104 -9.55 -2.69 12.26
C VAL A 104 -8.80 -3.99 12.43
N ALA A 105 -8.58 -4.70 11.32
CA ALA A 105 -7.73 -5.89 11.24
C ALA A 105 -6.30 -5.51 10.80
N THR A 106 -5.31 -6.17 11.36
CA THR A 106 -3.88 -5.93 11.10
C THR A 106 -3.13 -7.23 10.85
N GLU A 107 -1.83 -7.13 10.53
CA GLU A 107 -0.93 -8.26 10.33
C GLU A 107 -1.47 -9.29 9.30
N GLY A 108 -1.94 -8.81 8.15
CA GLY A 108 -2.56 -9.67 7.14
C GLY A 108 -3.82 -10.38 7.64
N TRP A 109 -4.67 -9.66 8.38
CA TRP A 109 -5.92 -10.13 9.02
C TRP A 109 -5.73 -11.14 10.16
N ALA A 110 -4.49 -11.35 10.62
CA ALA A 110 -4.20 -12.29 11.72
C ALA A 110 -4.67 -11.75 13.08
N GLU A 111 -4.68 -10.43 13.23
CA GLU A 111 -5.08 -9.76 14.48
C GLU A 111 -6.24 -8.79 14.22
N VAL A 112 -7.11 -8.63 15.22
CA VAL A 112 -8.18 -7.62 15.23
C VAL A 112 -7.92 -6.68 16.40
N SER A 113 -7.89 -5.38 16.10
CA SER A 113 -7.72 -4.34 17.12
C SER A 113 -9.06 -4.00 17.79
N ASP A 114 -9.02 -3.18 18.83
CA ASP A 114 -10.18 -2.58 19.49
C ASP A 114 -10.56 -1.22 18.87
N VAL A 115 -9.92 -0.83 17.75
CA VAL A 115 -10.16 0.45 17.07
C VAL A 115 -11.24 0.27 16.00
N PRO A 116 -12.35 1.02 16.08
CA PRO A 116 -13.35 1.05 15.03
C PRO A 116 -12.78 1.58 13.71
N VAL A 117 -13.20 0.99 12.59
CA VAL A 117 -12.73 1.36 11.24
C VAL A 117 -12.91 2.85 10.96
N HIS A 118 -14.08 3.42 11.31
CA HIS A 118 -14.35 4.84 11.07
C HIS A 118 -13.49 5.78 11.89
N ASP A 119 -13.04 5.35 13.08
CA ASP A 119 -12.15 6.15 13.92
C ASP A 119 -10.73 6.18 13.35
N LEU A 120 -10.26 5.06 12.78
CA LEU A 120 -9.00 5.06 12.05
C LEU A 120 -9.08 5.93 10.79
N ALA A 121 -10.15 5.78 10.00
CA ALA A 121 -10.35 6.57 8.79
C ALA A 121 -10.33 8.08 9.07
N ARG A 122 -11.00 8.54 10.11
CA ARG A 122 -11.00 9.95 10.53
C ARG A 122 -9.63 10.51 10.91
N ARG A 123 -8.68 9.66 11.35
CA ARG A 123 -7.31 10.12 11.65
C ARG A 123 -6.57 10.63 10.43
N PHE A 124 -7.01 10.21 9.23
CA PHE A 124 -6.40 10.58 7.95
C PHE A 124 -7.26 11.56 7.14
N GLU A 125 -8.41 11.99 7.66
CA GLU A 125 -9.16 13.11 7.12
C GLU A 125 -8.25 14.34 7.11
N ASP A 126 -8.17 15.06 6.01
CA ASP A 126 -7.27 16.21 5.80
C ASP A 126 -5.74 15.93 5.96
N ALA A 127 -5.33 14.66 5.99
CA ALA A 127 -3.91 14.30 6.13
C ALA A 127 -3.13 14.32 4.79
N GLY A 128 -3.81 14.49 3.65
CA GLY A 128 -3.20 14.49 2.33
C GLY A 128 -3.02 13.10 1.72
N VAL A 129 -3.62 12.06 2.29
CA VAL A 129 -3.63 10.71 1.68
C VAL A 129 -4.46 10.72 0.39
N ALA A 130 -4.02 9.95 -0.61
CA ALA A 130 -4.69 9.88 -1.90
C ALA A 130 -6.08 9.20 -1.80
N SER A 131 -6.20 8.19 -0.94
CA SER A 131 -7.45 7.47 -0.65
C SER A 131 -7.33 6.60 0.61
N LEU A 132 -8.49 6.12 1.07
CA LEU A 132 -8.66 5.08 2.08
C LEU A 132 -9.29 3.87 1.41
#